data_e849706d5e54f57e724b7ef8ebf0cd3c
#
_entry.id   e849706d5e54f57e724b7ef8ebf0cd3c
#
_cell.length_a   1.000
_cell.length_b   1.000
_cell.length_c   1.000
_cell.angle_alpha   90.00
_cell.angle_beta   90.00
_cell.angle_gamma   90.00
#
_symmetry.space_group_name_H-M   'P 1'
#
loop_
_entity.id
_entity.type
_entity.pdbx_description
1 polymer ?
#
loop_
_entity_poly.entity_id
_entity_poly.type
_entity_poly.pdbx_seq_one_letter_code
_entity_poly.pdbx_strand_id
1 'polypeptide(L)'
;MTDWNAARYHEISAPQQAWGRRVLERLPLTGTERVLDVGCGSGHLTAAIAERVPAGGVVGVDRSVAMLAQAADWLRTRSPRTHLVLADARALPFRRAFDAVFSGATFHWMDDHAALFRSIITALRPGGRLVAQCGGGPNLATLYGRAGRLMQEPRFARYFEEWTDPTYFADVDSTKRRLAAAGFVDIDVSLEPAPTTFDGPEQYREFIANVCLRHQGTRLPRPEWQTFLRELTVAAARDDPPFTLDYWRLNLAGRRPA
;
A
#
# COMPACT_ATOMS: atom_id res chain seq x y z
N MET A 1 15.73 -9.54 1.91
CA MET A 1 14.68 -8.49 2.12
C MET A 1 14.02 -8.81 3.45
N THR A 2 14.14 -7.94 4.46
CA THR A 2 13.49 -8.15 5.76
C THR A 2 11.98 -8.09 5.59
N ASP A 3 11.27 -9.09 6.12
CA ASP A 3 9.81 -9.17 6.07
C ASP A 3 9.16 -8.09 6.97
N TRP A 4 7.87 -7.88 6.87
CA TRP A 4 7.12 -6.92 7.67
C TRP A 4 7.04 -7.36 9.14
N ASN A 5 7.06 -6.39 10.07
CA ASN A 5 6.53 -6.61 11.41
C ASN A 5 5.00 -6.60 11.34
N ALA A 6 4.43 -7.71 10.89
CA ALA A 6 3.02 -7.82 10.52
C ALA A 6 2.10 -7.59 11.73
N ALA A 7 2.45 -8.09 12.92
CA ALA A 7 1.66 -7.89 14.13
C ALA A 7 1.59 -6.40 14.50
N ARG A 8 2.74 -5.69 14.47
CA ARG A 8 2.75 -4.27 14.80
C ARG A 8 2.05 -3.43 13.74
N TYR A 9 2.26 -3.73 12.43
CA TYR A 9 1.53 -3.08 11.36
C TYR A 9 0.02 -3.26 11.51
N HIS A 10 -0.43 -4.45 11.88
CA HIS A 10 -1.85 -4.74 12.10
C HIS A 10 -2.49 -3.80 13.15
N GLU A 11 -1.76 -3.46 14.21
CA GLU A 11 -2.21 -2.56 15.27
C GLU A 11 -2.22 -1.07 14.87
N ILE A 12 -1.17 -0.60 14.17
CA ILE A 12 -0.95 0.83 13.93
C ILE A 12 -1.45 1.33 12.57
N SER A 13 -1.96 0.46 11.70
CA SER A 13 -2.38 0.82 10.33
C SER A 13 -3.79 1.43 10.23
N ALA A 14 -4.29 2.04 11.29
CA ALA A 14 -5.63 2.65 11.30
C ALA A 14 -5.86 3.67 10.16
N PRO A 15 -4.93 4.58 9.81
CA PRO A 15 -5.12 5.48 8.67
C PRO A 15 -5.31 4.72 7.34
N GLN A 16 -4.48 3.70 7.07
CA GLN A 16 -4.57 2.89 5.86
C GLN A 16 -5.89 2.11 5.79
N GLN A 17 -6.37 1.61 6.92
CA GLN A 17 -7.67 0.94 6.99
C GLN A 17 -8.82 1.90 6.70
N ALA A 18 -8.79 3.11 7.27
CA ALA A 18 -9.82 4.13 7.04
C ALA A 18 -9.89 4.55 5.56
N TRP A 19 -8.73 4.80 4.94
CA TRP A 19 -8.67 5.10 3.50
C TRP A 19 -9.14 3.92 2.67
N GLY A 20 -8.69 2.71 2.97
CA GLY A 20 -9.07 1.50 2.24
C GLY A 20 -10.57 1.24 2.27
N ARG A 21 -11.25 1.49 3.39
CA ARG A 21 -12.72 1.38 3.50
C ARG A 21 -13.43 2.37 2.57
N ARG A 22 -12.99 3.64 2.50
CA ARG A 22 -13.53 4.64 1.57
C ARG A 22 -13.32 4.23 0.11
N VAL A 23 -12.15 3.66 -0.21
CA VAL A 23 -11.86 3.15 -1.56
C VAL A 23 -12.74 1.94 -1.88
N LEU A 24 -12.99 1.06 -0.92
CA LEU A 24 -13.88 -0.10 -1.10
C LEU A 24 -15.33 0.33 -1.40
N GLU A 25 -15.78 1.48 -0.90
CA GLU A 25 -17.10 2.05 -1.23
C GLU A 25 -17.21 2.41 -2.72
N ARG A 26 -16.09 2.71 -3.38
CA ARG A 26 -16.04 3.01 -4.83
C ARG A 26 -16.08 1.75 -5.69
N LEU A 27 -15.91 0.56 -5.11
CA LEU A 27 -16.01 -0.71 -5.82
C LEU A 27 -17.47 -1.20 -5.75
N PRO A 28 -18.23 -1.14 -6.87
CA PRO A 28 -19.60 -1.60 -6.90
C PRO A 28 -19.62 -3.14 -6.86
N LEU A 29 -20.12 -3.68 -5.75
CA LEU A 29 -20.28 -5.11 -5.48
C LEU A 29 -21.76 -5.42 -5.25
N THR A 30 -22.26 -6.51 -5.82
CA THR A 30 -23.64 -6.97 -5.71
C THR A 30 -23.81 -8.17 -4.77
N GLY A 31 -22.68 -8.71 -4.29
CA GLY A 31 -22.66 -9.79 -3.31
C GLY A 31 -22.24 -11.15 -3.85
N THR A 32 -22.09 -11.30 -5.16
CA THR A 32 -21.78 -12.59 -5.82
C THR A 32 -20.41 -12.62 -6.49
N GLU A 33 -19.70 -11.50 -6.50
CA GLU A 33 -18.45 -11.36 -7.20
C GLU A 33 -17.32 -12.21 -6.60
N ARG A 34 -16.43 -12.66 -7.46
CA ARG A 34 -15.10 -13.14 -7.08
C ARG A 34 -14.14 -11.96 -7.10
N VAL A 35 -13.64 -11.57 -5.94
CA VAL A 35 -12.76 -10.41 -5.76
C VAL A 35 -11.34 -10.85 -5.44
N LEU A 36 -10.37 -10.22 -6.09
CA LEU A 36 -8.96 -10.33 -5.76
C LEU A 36 -8.52 -9.08 -4.98
N ASP A 37 -8.00 -9.28 -3.77
CA ASP A 37 -7.37 -8.22 -2.95
C ASP A 37 -5.85 -8.28 -3.13
N VAL A 38 -5.30 -7.33 -3.88
CA VAL A 38 -3.87 -7.28 -4.21
C VAL A 38 -3.09 -6.48 -3.18
N GLY A 39 -2.16 -7.16 -2.51
CA GLY A 39 -1.45 -6.64 -1.34
C GLY A 39 -2.37 -6.62 -0.12
N CYS A 40 -2.98 -7.76 0.18
CA CYS A 40 -3.97 -7.91 1.24
C CYS A 40 -3.42 -7.65 2.65
N GLY A 41 -2.09 -7.64 2.80
CA GLY A 41 -1.41 -7.38 4.07
C GLY A 41 -1.92 -8.30 5.18
N SER A 42 -2.28 -7.73 6.32
CA SER A 42 -2.79 -8.45 7.49
C SER A 42 -4.29 -8.79 7.43
N GLY A 43 -4.97 -8.60 6.28
CA GLY A 43 -6.32 -9.12 6.01
C GLY A 43 -7.49 -8.23 6.46
N HIS A 44 -7.28 -7.02 6.97
CA HIS A 44 -8.37 -6.15 7.43
C HIS A 44 -9.36 -5.78 6.31
N LEU A 45 -8.83 -5.33 5.17
CA LEU A 45 -9.67 -4.97 4.02
C LEU A 45 -10.23 -6.20 3.33
N THR A 46 -9.48 -7.30 3.31
CA THR A 46 -9.94 -8.60 2.80
C THR A 46 -11.20 -9.09 3.53
N ALA A 47 -11.24 -8.95 4.87
CA ALA A 47 -12.44 -9.25 5.66
C ALA A 47 -13.62 -8.35 5.26
N ALA A 48 -13.38 -7.04 5.14
CA ALA A 48 -14.41 -6.09 4.74
C ALA A 48 -14.96 -6.33 3.31
N ILE A 49 -14.10 -6.80 2.40
CA ILE A 49 -14.53 -7.24 1.06
C ILE A 49 -15.41 -8.49 1.17
N ALA A 50 -15.01 -9.48 1.98
CA ALA A 50 -15.73 -10.73 2.13
C ALA A 50 -17.15 -10.52 2.71
N GLU A 51 -17.32 -9.55 3.61
CA GLU A 51 -18.63 -9.13 4.13
C GLU A 51 -19.55 -8.59 3.02
N ARG A 52 -18.97 -7.96 1.98
CA ARG A 52 -19.73 -7.38 0.85
C ARG A 52 -20.05 -8.38 -0.26
N VAL A 53 -19.41 -9.54 -0.27
CA VAL A 53 -19.64 -10.61 -1.27
C VAL A 53 -20.00 -11.94 -0.61
N PRO A 54 -21.10 -12.01 0.17
CA PRO A 54 -21.47 -13.17 0.96
C PRO A 54 -21.78 -14.42 0.12
N ALA A 55 -22.21 -14.26 -1.13
CA ALA A 55 -22.43 -15.35 -2.09
C ALA A 55 -21.29 -15.50 -3.11
N GLY A 56 -20.29 -14.62 -3.06
CA GLY A 56 -19.10 -14.63 -3.89
C GLY A 56 -17.90 -15.29 -3.21
N GLY A 57 -16.70 -14.77 -3.49
CA GLY A 57 -15.47 -15.24 -2.86
C GLY A 57 -14.35 -14.20 -2.93
N VAL A 58 -13.43 -14.28 -1.99
CA VAL A 58 -12.26 -13.38 -1.93
C VAL A 58 -10.97 -14.19 -1.94
N VAL A 59 -10.03 -13.73 -2.75
CA VAL A 59 -8.64 -14.20 -2.72
C VAL A 59 -7.76 -13.01 -2.34
N GLY A 60 -7.04 -13.12 -1.23
CA GLY A 60 -6.01 -12.16 -0.84
C GLY A 60 -4.63 -12.60 -1.36
N VAL A 61 -3.90 -11.69 -1.95
CA VAL A 61 -2.52 -11.92 -2.40
C VAL A 61 -1.58 -10.95 -1.70
N ASP A 62 -0.49 -11.48 -1.16
CA ASP A 62 0.63 -10.70 -0.67
C ASP A 62 1.95 -11.41 -0.96
N ARG A 63 3.04 -10.65 -1.04
CA ARG A 63 4.41 -11.20 -1.20
C ARG A 63 5.11 -11.49 0.12
N SER A 64 4.54 -11.04 1.25
CA SER A 64 5.07 -11.21 2.59
C SER A 64 4.45 -12.43 3.27
N VAL A 65 5.29 -13.38 3.63
CA VAL A 65 4.87 -14.57 4.39
C VAL A 65 4.32 -14.16 5.76
N ALA A 66 4.96 -13.19 6.43
CA ALA A 66 4.52 -12.71 7.74
C ALA A 66 3.16 -12.03 7.68
N MET A 67 2.88 -11.23 6.62
CA MET A 67 1.56 -10.63 6.41
C MET A 67 0.49 -11.70 6.19
N LEU A 68 0.76 -12.70 5.35
CA LEU A 68 -0.20 -13.77 5.09
C LEU A 68 -0.47 -14.64 6.32
N ALA A 69 0.53 -14.89 7.17
CA ALA A 69 0.33 -15.59 8.43
C ALA A 69 -0.60 -14.79 9.36
N GLN A 70 -0.36 -13.48 9.50
CA GLN A 70 -1.23 -12.59 10.28
C GLN A 70 -2.65 -12.52 9.69
N ALA A 71 -2.78 -12.45 8.36
CA ALA A 71 -4.07 -12.47 7.69
C ALA A 71 -4.82 -13.79 7.89
N ALA A 72 -4.13 -14.92 7.84
CA ALA A 72 -4.73 -16.24 8.08
C ALA A 72 -5.34 -16.34 9.48
N ASP A 73 -4.63 -15.88 10.50
CA ASP A 73 -5.15 -15.86 11.88
C ASP A 73 -6.35 -14.92 12.01
N TRP A 74 -6.25 -13.71 11.42
CA TRP A 74 -7.33 -12.71 11.46
C TRP A 74 -8.61 -13.18 10.76
N LEU A 75 -8.47 -13.82 9.58
CA LEU A 75 -9.59 -14.24 8.73
C LEU A 75 -10.21 -15.59 9.14
N ARG A 76 -9.50 -16.42 9.89
CA ARG A 76 -9.91 -17.79 10.24
C ARG A 76 -11.34 -17.88 10.78
N THR A 77 -11.73 -16.96 11.65
CA THR A 77 -13.07 -16.92 12.25
C THR A 77 -14.00 -15.90 11.59
N ARG A 78 -13.47 -14.87 10.95
CA ARG A 78 -14.23 -13.76 10.38
C ARG A 78 -14.69 -14.03 8.95
N SER A 79 -13.85 -14.69 8.17
CA SER A 79 -14.10 -14.91 6.74
C SER A 79 -13.51 -16.25 6.28
N PRO A 80 -14.03 -17.38 6.75
CA PRO A 80 -13.43 -18.70 6.53
C PRO A 80 -13.42 -19.15 5.06
N ARG A 81 -14.15 -18.47 4.18
CA ARG A 81 -14.15 -18.71 2.72
C ARG A 81 -13.16 -17.84 1.94
N THR A 82 -12.32 -17.10 2.62
CA THR A 82 -11.24 -16.33 1.99
C THR A 82 -10.03 -17.23 1.77
N HIS A 83 -9.42 -17.13 0.59
CA HIS A 83 -8.18 -17.83 0.27
C HIS A 83 -7.02 -16.85 0.25
N LEU A 84 -5.85 -17.29 0.72
CA LEU A 84 -4.63 -16.48 0.73
C LEU A 84 -3.58 -17.12 -0.18
N VAL A 85 -2.91 -16.31 -0.98
CA VAL A 85 -1.90 -16.75 -1.94
C VAL A 85 -0.64 -15.90 -1.82
N LEU A 86 0.50 -16.58 -1.67
CA LEU A 86 1.82 -15.93 -1.71
C LEU A 86 2.21 -15.72 -3.17
N ALA A 87 2.20 -14.46 -3.62
CA ALA A 87 2.62 -14.12 -4.98
C ALA A 87 3.05 -12.65 -5.11
N ASP A 88 3.85 -12.38 -6.14
CA ASP A 88 4.15 -11.01 -6.58
C ASP A 88 3.00 -10.50 -7.45
N ALA A 89 2.47 -9.33 -7.13
CA ALA A 89 1.38 -8.71 -7.89
C ALA A 89 1.74 -8.42 -9.36
N ARG A 90 3.04 -8.31 -9.68
CA ARG A 90 3.54 -8.14 -11.05
C ARG A 90 3.48 -9.42 -11.89
N ALA A 91 3.24 -10.59 -11.23
CA ALA A 91 3.16 -11.91 -11.86
C ALA A 91 2.10 -12.79 -11.17
N LEU A 92 0.85 -12.33 -11.14
CA LEU A 92 -0.26 -13.05 -10.51
C LEU A 92 -0.53 -14.40 -11.21
N PRO A 93 -0.71 -15.49 -10.46
CA PRO A 93 -0.94 -16.82 -11.04
C PRO A 93 -2.40 -17.04 -11.46
N PHE A 94 -3.08 -15.99 -11.96
CA PHE A 94 -4.49 -16.04 -12.29
C PHE A 94 -4.77 -15.57 -13.71
N ARG A 95 -5.77 -16.16 -14.34
CA ARG A 95 -6.23 -15.77 -15.66
C ARG A 95 -7.76 -15.77 -15.73
N ARG A 96 -8.38 -14.61 -16.02
CA ARG A 96 -9.84 -14.44 -16.17
C ARG A 96 -10.62 -15.09 -15.02
N ALA A 97 -10.14 -14.89 -13.78
CA ALA A 97 -10.69 -15.55 -12.61
C ALA A 97 -11.57 -14.65 -11.74
N PHE A 98 -11.44 -13.33 -11.85
CA PHE A 98 -12.06 -12.37 -10.94
C PHE A 98 -12.96 -11.37 -11.67
N ASP A 99 -14.07 -11.03 -11.03
CA ASP A 99 -15.01 -10.01 -11.48
C ASP A 99 -14.53 -8.61 -11.06
N ALA A 100 -13.76 -8.54 -9.96
CA ALA A 100 -13.18 -7.31 -9.46
C ALA A 100 -11.78 -7.54 -8.87
N VAL A 101 -10.94 -6.51 -8.97
CA VAL A 101 -9.66 -6.39 -8.26
C VAL A 101 -9.72 -5.16 -7.38
N PHE A 102 -9.37 -5.32 -6.13
CA PHE A 102 -9.20 -4.26 -5.15
C PHE A 102 -7.72 -4.19 -4.71
N SER A 103 -7.24 -3.00 -4.37
CA SER A 103 -5.93 -2.83 -3.70
C SER A 103 -5.90 -1.57 -2.84
N GLY A 104 -5.48 -1.72 -1.59
CA GLY A 104 -5.31 -0.62 -0.66
C GLY A 104 -3.85 -0.45 -0.22
N ALA A 105 -3.27 0.73 -0.44
CA ALA A 105 -1.94 1.13 0.05
C ALA A 105 -0.77 0.21 -0.36
N THR A 106 -0.80 -0.37 -1.56
CA THR A 106 0.16 -1.40 -1.97
C THR A 106 1.06 -1.00 -3.14
N PHE A 107 0.52 -0.39 -4.20
CA PHE A 107 1.24 -0.24 -5.48
C PHE A 107 2.52 0.60 -5.39
N HIS A 108 2.61 1.52 -4.45
CA HIS A 108 3.83 2.31 -4.21
C HIS A 108 5.02 1.51 -3.66
N TRP A 109 4.84 0.21 -3.35
CA TRP A 109 5.92 -0.72 -2.99
C TRP A 109 6.52 -1.44 -4.21
N MET A 110 6.12 -1.06 -5.41
CA MET A 110 6.55 -1.67 -6.68
C MET A 110 6.96 -0.58 -7.66
N ASP A 111 8.03 -0.81 -8.37
CA ASP A 111 8.58 0.09 -9.38
C ASP A 111 8.02 -0.19 -10.79
N ASP A 112 7.76 -1.45 -11.13
CA ASP A 112 7.21 -1.85 -12.43
C ASP A 112 5.67 -1.90 -12.42
N HIS A 113 5.05 -0.72 -12.50
CA HIS A 113 3.59 -0.59 -12.64
C HIS A 113 3.08 -1.10 -14.00
N ALA A 114 3.93 -1.19 -15.03
CA ALA A 114 3.52 -1.75 -16.31
C ALA A 114 3.28 -3.27 -16.21
N ALA A 115 4.21 -3.99 -15.57
CA ALA A 115 4.01 -5.41 -15.28
C ALA A 115 2.82 -5.64 -14.33
N LEU A 116 2.68 -4.81 -13.29
CA LEU A 116 1.56 -4.86 -12.35
C LEU A 116 0.21 -4.78 -13.07
N PHE A 117 -0.02 -3.77 -13.92
CA PHE A 117 -1.31 -3.58 -14.58
C PHE A 117 -1.58 -4.64 -15.64
N ARG A 118 -0.55 -5.14 -16.36
CA ARG A 118 -0.70 -6.31 -17.24
C ARG A 118 -1.10 -7.57 -16.48
N SER A 119 -0.53 -7.78 -15.33
CA SER A 119 -0.85 -8.92 -14.46
C SER A 119 -2.30 -8.84 -13.95
N ILE A 120 -2.72 -7.66 -13.47
CA ILE A 120 -4.08 -7.43 -12.96
C ILE A 120 -5.13 -7.61 -14.07
N ILE A 121 -4.93 -7.01 -15.25
CA ILE A 121 -5.91 -7.15 -16.34
C ILE A 121 -6.03 -8.60 -16.82
N THR A 122 -4.93 -9.36 -16.77
CA THR A 122 -4.94 -10.79 -17.11
C THR A 122 -5.77 -11.60 -16.12
N ALA A 123 -5.72 -11.25 -14.83
CA ALA A 123 -6.49 -11.91 -13.77
C ALA A 123 -8.01 -11.58 -13.83
N LEU A 124 -8.37 -10.41 -14.34
CA LEU A 124 -9.77 -10.00 -14.49
C LEU A 124 -10.49 -10.78 -15.61
N ARG A 125 -11.76 -11.04 -15.43
CA ARG A 125 -12.70 -11.48 -16.48
C ARG A 125 -13.00 -10.34 -17.46
N PRO A 126 -13.48 -10.62 -18.69
CA PRO A 126 -14.07 -9.59 -19.55
C PRO A 126 -15.12 -8.79 -18.77
N GLY A 127 -15.10 -7.46 -18.89
CA GLY A 127 -15.97 -6.54 -18.13
C GLY A 127 -15.58 -6.33 -16.66
N GLY A 128 -14.59 -7.07 -16.14
CA GLY A 128 -14.12 -6.95 -14.75
C GLY A 128 -13.44 -5.61 -14.45
N ARG A 129 -13.42 -5.20 -13.18
CA ARG A 129 -13.03 -3.86 -12.74
C ARG A 129 -11.84 -3.89 -11.79
N LEU A 130 -11.03 -2.84 -11.87
CA LEU A 130 -10.00 -2.51 -10.90
C LEU A 130 -10.42 -1.26 -10.14
N VAL A 131 -10.33 -1.28 -8.81
CA VAL A 131 -10.35 -0.08 -7.96
C VAL A 131 -9.21 -0.18 -6.96
N ALA A 132 -8.36 0.84 -6.92
CA ALA A 132 -7.22 0.84 -6.02
C ALA A 132 -6.88 2.25 -5.52
N GLN A 133 -6.12 2.30 -4.42
CA GLN A 133 -5.51 3.52 -3.90
C GLN A 133 -4.12 3.22 -3.35
N CYS A 134 -3.18 4.09 -3.62
CA CYS A 134 -1.82 4.03 -3.06
C CYS A 134 -1.26 5.42 -2.78
N GLY A 135 -0.07 5.52 -2.22
CA GLY A 135 0.69 6.77 -2.22
C GLY A 135 1.08 7.15 -3.65
N GLY A 136 0.97 8.43 -4.01
CA GLY A 136 1.36 8.90 -5.34
C GLY A 136 1.68 10.39 -5.37
N GLY A 137 2.27 10.87 -6.46
CA GLY A 137 2.69 12.25 -6.59
C GLY A 137 3.65 12.69 -5.48
N PRO A 138 3.40 13.82 -4.81
CA PRO A 138 4.27 14.33 -3.75
C PRO A 138 4.02 13.66 -2.37
N ASN A 139 3.56 12.41 -2.35
CA ASN A 139 3.27 11.69 -1.11
C ASN A 139 4.45 11.68 -0.16
N LEU A 140 4.27 12.19 1.06
CA LEU A 140 5.28 12.25 2.13
C LEU A 140 6.56 13.04 1.74
N ALA A 141 6.43 14.04 0.85
CA ALA A 141 7.57 14.79 0.33
C ALA A 141 8.38 15.47 1.43
N THR A 142 7.72 15.99 2.46
CA THR A 142 8.34 16.61 3.62
C THR A 142 9.18 15.61 4.41
N LEU A 143 8.62 14.45 4.74
CA LEU A 143 9.31 13.40 5.48
C LEU A 143 10.50 12.84 4.69
N TYR A 144 10.29 12.46 3.42
CA TYR A 144 11.35 11.91 2.58
C TYR A 144 12.44 12.94 2.27
N GLY A 145 12.07 14.20 2.10
CA GLY A 145 13.04 15.29 1.94
C GLY A 145 13.94 15.49 3.17
N ARG A 146 13.38 15.37 4.38
CA ARG A 146 14.15 15.42 5.64
C ARG A 146 15.03 14.18 5.78
N ALA A 147 14.46 13.00 5.56
CA ALA A 147 15.21 11.74 5.62
C ALA A 147 16.38 11.77 4.62
N GLY A 148 16.15 12.22 3.38
CA GLY A 148 17.19 12.32 2.35
C GLY A 148 18.33 13.25 2.74
N ARG A 149 18.06 14.39 3.41
CA ARG A 149 19.12 15.25 3.94
C ARG A 149 19.93 14.57 5.04
N LEU A 150 19.26 13.90 5.99
CA LEU A 150 19.96 13.15 7.04
C LEU A 150 20.82 12.03 6.47
N MET A 151 20.33 11.30 5.47
CA MET A 151 21.09 10.23 4.80
C MET A 151 22.41 10.72 4.17
N GLN A 152 22.51 12.02 3.82
CA GLN A 152 23.72 12.62 3.26
C GLN A 152 24.70 13.10 4.34
N GLU A 153 24.31 13.16 5.61
CA GLU A 153 25.22 13.58 6.69
C GLU A 153 26.34 12.53 6.92
N PRO A 154 27.58 12.95 7.22
CA PRO A 154 28.74 12.06 7.34
C PRO A 154 28.51 10.85 8.27
N ARG A 155 27.74 11.02 9.33
CA ARG A 155 27.41 9.95 10.29
C ARG A 155 26.48 8.86 9.73
N PHE A 156 25.68 9.19 8.69
CA PHE A 156 24.71 8.26 8.10
C PHE A 156 25.08 7.83 6.68
N ALA A 157 25.78 8.68 5.92
CA ALA A 157 26.01 8.52 4.48
C ALA A 157 26.57 7.12 4.11
N ARG A 158 27.52 6.60 4.89
CA ARG A 158 28.13 5.28 4.68
C ARG A 158 27.13 4.12 4.64
N TYR A 159 25.96 4.26 5.26
CA TYR A 159 24.94 3.20 5.30
C TYR A 159 24.03 3.25 4.07
N PHE A 160 24.06 4.32 3.30
CA PHE A 160 23.21 4.56 2.14
C PHE A 160 23.99 4.66 0.82
N GLU A 161 25.29 4.35 0.85
CA GLU A 161 26.08 4.19 -0.38
C GLU A 161 25.40 3.15 -1.29
N GLU A 162 25.24 3.49 -2.59
CA GLU A 162 24.58 2.64 -3.59
C GLU A 162 23.14 2.20 -3.26
N TRP A 163 22.50 2.81 -2.23
CA TRP A 163 21.14 2.50 -1.87
C TRP A 163 20.13 3.35 -2.66
N THR A 164 19.12 2.67 -3.19
CA THR A 164 17.97 3.30 -3.84
C THR A 164 16.70 2.98 -3.06
N ASP A 165 15.86 3.99 -2.82
CA ASP A 165 14.57 3.78 -2.16
C ASP A 165 13.69 2.91 -3.07
N PRO A 166 13.20 1.77 -2.58
CA PRO A 166 12.32 0.91 -3.37
C PRO A 166 10.88 1.45 -3.48
N THR A 167 10.58 2.57 -2.81
CA THR A 167 9.25 3.17 -2.84
C THR A 167 9.08 4.01 -4.11
N TYR A 168 7.98 3.82 -4.82
CA TYR A 168 7.67 4.52 -6.05
C TYR A 168 6.31 5.23 -5.99
N PHE A 169 6.30 6.55 -5.99
CA PHE A 169 5.09 7.38 -6.00
C PHE A 169 4.77 7.86 -7.42
N ALA A 170 3.90 7.13 -8.09
CA ALA A 170 3.50 7.45 -9.46
C ALA A 170 2.61 8.70 -9.50
N ASP A 171 2.70 9.45 -10.60
CA ASP A 171 1.80 10.56 -10.93
C ASP A 171 0.55 10.10 -11.68
N VAL A 172 -0.43 10.99 -11.80
CA VAL A 172 -1.71 10.75 -12.47
C VAL A 172 -1.52 10.38 -13.94
N ASP A 173 -0.73 11.15 -14.67
CA ASP A 173 -0.63 11.02 -16.13
C ASP A 173 0.12 9.74 -16.53
N SER A 174 1.23 9.43 -15.85
CA SER A 174 1.95 8.19 -16.09
C SER A 174 1.12 6.96 -15.72
N THR A 175 0.28 7.06 -14.68
CA THR A 175 -0.62 5.99 -14.27
C THR A 175 -1.72 5.75 -15.32
N LYS A 176 -2.36 6.82 -15.83
CA LYS A 176 -3.34 6.73 -16.91
C LYS A 176 -2.73 6.07 -18.16
N ARG A 177 -1.54 6.51 -18.58
CA ARG A 177 -0.85 5.92 -19.74
C ARG A 177 -0.55 4.43 -19.54
N ARG A 178 -0.08 4.02 -18.35
CA ARG A 178 0.23 2.61 -18.06
C ARG A 178 -1.01 1.73 -18.00
N LEU A 179 -2.13 2.23 -17.44
CA LEU A 179 -3.41 1.52 -17.44
C LEU A 179 -3.93 1.34 -18.90
N ALA A 180 -3.90 2.38 -19.69
CA ALA A 180 -4.30 2.31 -21.10
C ALA A 180 -3.42 1.34 -21.91
N ALA A 181 -2.10 1.40 -21.72
CA ALA A 181 -1.14 0.49 -22.37
C ALA A 181 -1.34 -0.97 -21.95
N ALA A 182 -1.83 -1.23 -20.73
CA ALA A 182 -2.19 -2.55 -20.27
C ALA A 182 -3.52 -3.07 -20.85
N GLY A 183 -4.32 -2.19 -21.50
CA GLY A 183 -5.60 -2.52 -22.14
C GLY A 183 -6.83 -2.23 -21.28
N PHE A 184 -6.71 -1.45 -20.21
CA PHE A 184 -7.87 -0.95 -19.47
C PHE A 184 -8.61 0.13 -20.25
N VAL A 185 -9.92 0.18 -20.06
CA VAL A 185 -10.85 1.23 -20.51
C VAL A 185 -11.56 1.85 -19.31
N ASP A 186 -12.34 2.92 -19.51
CA ASP A 186 -13.06 3.65 -18.45
C ASP A 186 -12.12 4.04 -17.31
N ILE A 187 -10.93 4.56 -17.69
CA ILE A 187 -9.84 4.88 -16.76
C ILE A 187 -10.16 6.18 -16.04
N ASP A 188 -10.24 6.09 -14.70
CA ASP A 188 -10.31 7.23 -13.80
C ASP A 188 -9.11 7.20 -12.86
N VAL A 189 -8.31 8.28 -12.87
CA VAL A 189 -7.15 8.43 -11.96
C VAL A 189 -7.16 9.85 -11.43
N SER A 190 -7.10 9.97 -10.11
CA SER A 190 -7.05 11.24 -9.40
C SER A 190 -6.06 11.21 -8.26
N LEU A 191 -5.60 12.38 -7.85
CA LEU A 191 -4.69 12.57 -6.71
C LEU A 191 -5.36 13.51 -5.71
N GLU A 192 -5.39 13.11 -4.45
CA GLU A 192 -5.99 13.91 -3.36
C GLU A 192 -5.07 14.00 -2.15
N PRO A 193 -5.02 15.16 -1.46
CA PRO A 193 -4.32 15.28 -0.19
C PRO A 193 -5.06 14.51 0.90
N ALA A 194 -4.30 13.87 1.78
CA ALA A 194 -4.82 13.14 2.94
C ALA A 194 -3.90 13.31 4.14
N PRO A 195 -3.62 14.57 4.58
CA PRO A 195 -2.72 14.81 5.69
C PRO A 195 -3.17 14.04 6.93
N THR A 196 -2.20 13.50 7.65
CA THR A 196 -2.45 12.69 8.85
C THR A 196 -1.64 13.22 10.01
N THR A 197 -2.32 13.73 11.04
CA THR A 197 -1.71 14.24 12.25
C THR A 197 -1.74 13.19 13.35
N PHE A 198 -0.68 13.11 14.12
CA PHE A 198 -0.52 12.18 15.25
C PHE A 198 -0.58 12.95 16.57
N ASP A 199 -1.05 12.28 17.64
CA ASP A 199 -1.29 12.90 18.95
C ASP A 199 0.01 13.33 19.68
N GLY A 200 1.18 12.96 19.16
CA GLY A 200 2.45 13.35 19.75
C GLY A 200 3.67 12.66 19.15
N PRO A 201 4.86 12.98 19.71
CA PRO A 201 6.13 12.54 19.16
C PRO A 201 6.33 11.02 19.17
N GLU A 202 5.80 10.32 20.17
CA GLU A 202 5.94 8.86 20.29
C GLU A 202 5.17 8.14 19.19
N GLN A 203 3.89 8.49 19.01
CA GLN A 203 3.03 7.89 18.01
C GLN A 203 3.55 8.19 16.58
N TYR A 204 3.94 9.45 16.34
CA TYR A 204 4.56 9.85 15.07
C TYR A 204 5.82 9.05 14.78
N ARG A 205 6.76 9.00 15.72
CA ARG A 205 8.04 8.29 15.58
C ARG A 205 7.83 6.81 15.31
N GLU A 206 6.93 6.18 16.05
CA GLU A 206 6.62 4.77 15.88
C GLU A 206 6.03 4.49 14.50
N PHE A 207 5.11 5.33 14.05
CA PHE A 207 4.47 5.19 12.76
C PHE A 207 5.47 5.34 11.61
N ILE A 208 6.30 6.40 11.60
CA ILE A 208 7.29 6.58 10.54
C ILE A 208 8.33 5.46 10.52
N ALA A 209 8.71 4.93 11.68
CA ALA A 209 9.68 3.83 11.78
C ALA A 209 9.16 2.52 11.16
N ASN A 210 7.90 2.18 11.40
CA ASN A 210 7.33 0.89 11.02
C ASN A 210 6.59 0.91 9.67
N VAL A 211 6.13 2.08 9.23
CA VAL A 211 5.34 2.22 8.01
C VAL A 211 6.12 2.96 6.91
N CYS A 212 6.56 4.19 7.17
CA CYS A 212 7.08 5.06 6.12
C CYS A 212 8.55 4.78 5.77
N LEU A 213 9.41 4.61 6.78
CA LEU A 213 10.88 4.54 6.65
C LEU A 213 11.44 3.14 6.99
N ARG A 214 10.63 2.10 6.89
CA ARG A 214 11.06 0.73 7.21
C ARG A 214 12.30 0.28 6.42
N HIS A 215 12.43 0.71 5.18
CA HIS A 215 13.58 0.35 4.34
C HIS A 215 14.85 1.03 4.80
N GLN A 216 14.76 2.31 5.19
CA GLN A 216 15.87 3.05 5.80
C GLN A 216 16.31 2.41 7.12
N GLY A 217 15.34 1.98 7.94
CA GLY A 217 15.58 1.30 9.21
C GLY A 217 16.36 -0.02 9.08
N THR A 218 16.25 -0.72 7.95
CA THR A 218 17.04 -1.94 7.71
C THR A 218 18.50 -1.69 7.37
N ARG A 219 18.86 -0.45 7.07
CA ARG A 219 20.23 -0.05 6.70
C ARG A 219 21.05 0.41 7.89
N LEU A 220 20.39 0.96 8.91
CA LEU A 220 21.03 1.58 10.06
C LEU A 220 21.14 0.62 11.25
N PRO A 221 22.29 0.57 11.94
CA PRO A 221 22.38 -0.05 13.25
C PRO A 221 21.41 0.61 14.24
N ARG A 222 21.01 -0.13 15.28
CA ARG A 222 19.99 0.34 16.23
C ARG A 222 20.26 1.72 16.86
N PRO A 223 21.47 2.06 17.29
CA PRO A 223 21.74 3.39 17.87
C PRO A 223 21.57 4.52 16.85
N GLU A 224 22.09 4.33 15.63
CA GLU A 224 21.99 5.28 14.51
C GLU A 224 20.56 5.45 14.09
N TRP A 225 19.79 4.35 14.01
CA TRP A 225 18.37 4.39 13.71
C TRP A 225 17.56 5.20 14.73
N GLN A 226 17.83 5.01 16.02
CA GLN A 226 17.17 5.79 17.08
C GLN A 226 17.52 7.29 16.98
N THR A 227 18.76 7.62 16.63
CA THR A 227 19.18 9.01 16.41
C THR A 227 18.49 9.61 15.18
N PHE A 228 18.46 8.88 14.06
CA PHE A 228 17.79 9.28 12.83
C PHE A 228 16.31 9.60 13.07
N LEU A 229 15.57 8.71 13.73
CA LEU A 229 14.18 8.90 14.08
C LEU A 229 13.96 10.09 15.02
N ARG A 230 14.83 10.27 16.01
CA ARG A 230 14.74 11.41 16.95
C ARG A 230 14.84 12.72 16.20
N GLU A 231 15.75 12.87 15.26
CA GLU A 231 15.93 14.11 14.49
C GLU A 231 14.75 14.42 13.59
N LEU A 232 14.19 13.40 12.92
CA LEU A 232 12.96 13.56 12.15
C LEU A 232 11.79 13.98 13.04
N THR A 233 11.69 13.40 14.25
CA THR A 233 10.64 13.73 15.20
C THR A 233 10.78 15.17 15.74
N VAL A 234 12.00 15.61 16.05
CA VAL A 234 12.28 17.01 16.47
C VAL A 234 11.96 18.00 15.34
N ALA A 235 12.23 17.63 14.09
CA ALA A 235 11.87 18.47 12.95
C ALA A 235 10.34 18.54 12.78
N ALA A 236 9.63 17.44 12.94
CA ALA A 236 8.17 17.36 12.80
C ALA A 236 7.42 18.11 13.93
N ALA A 237 8.03 18.28 15.10
CA ALA A 237 7.46 19.08 16.19
C ALA A 237 7.35 20.58 15.85
N ARG A 238 8.03 21.04 14.78
CA ARG A 238 8.02 22.43 14.31
C ARG A 238 7.08 22.64 13.12
N ASP A 239 6.38 21.61 12.67
CA ASP A 239 5.39 21.71 11.61
C ASP A 239 4.11 22.36 12.11
N ASP A 240 3.30 22.84 11.20
CA ASP A 240 1.97 23.39 11.49
C ASP A 240 0.92 22.67 10.61
N PRO A 241 0.09 21.80 11.20
CA PRO A 241 0.12 21.28 12.58
C PRO A 241 1.36 20.39 12.86
N PRO A 242 1.84 20.33 14.12
CA PRO A 242 2.97 19.47 14.47
C PRO A 242 2.64 17.99 14.27
N PHE A 243 3.66 17.17 14.02
CA PHE A 243 3.55 15.72 13.82
C PHE A 243 2.57 15.32 12.71
N THR A 244 2.51 16.12 11.62
CA THR A 244 1.65 15.87 10.47
C THR A 244 2.46 15.30 9.32
N LEU A 245 1.96 14.22 8.73
CA LEU A 245 2.46 13.62 7.51
C LEU A 245 1.63 14.12 6.32
N ASP A 246 2.32 14.65 5.31
CA ASP A 246 1.75 15.19 4.06
C ASP A 246 1.41 14.07 3.07
N TYR A 247 0.47 13.19 3.45
CA TYR A 247 0.02 12.12 2.58
C TYR A 247 -0.73 12.65 1.35
N TRP A 248 -0.43 12.03 0.21
CA TRP A 248 -1.17 12.18 -1.04
C TRP A 248 -1.60 10.80 -1.55
N ARG A 249 -2.88 10.67 -1.86
CA ARG A 249 -3.48 9.40 -2.27
C ARG A 249 -3.79 9.43 -3.75
N LEU A 250 -3.14 8.54 -4.50
CA LEU A 250 -3.43 8.27 -5.89
C LEU A 250 -4.56 7.23 -5.93
N ASN A 251 -5.73 7.67 -6.35
CA ASN A 251 -6.88 6.82 -6.61
C ASN A 251 -6.86 6.39 -8.06
N LEU A 252 -7.19 5.14 -8.34
CA LEU A 252 -7.26 4.65 -9.70
C LEU A 252 -8.38 3.63 -9.86
N ALA A 253 -9.06 3.72 -10.98
CA ALA A 253 -10.07 2.77 -11.41
C ALA A 253 -9.92 2.51 -12.91
N GLY A 254 -10.37 1.34 -13.35
CA GLY A 254 -10.41 0.97 -14.76
C GLY A 254 -11.18 -0.32 -14.95
N ARG A 255 -11.59 -0.59 -16.19
CA ARG A 255 -12.35 -1.79 -16.56
C ARG A 255 -11.61 -2.57 -17.64
N ARG A 256 -11.61 -3.90 -17.54
CA ARG A 256 -11.23 -4.75 -18.67
C ARG A 256 -12.34 -4.70 -19.72
N PRO A 257 -12.04 -4.53 -21.02
CA PRO A 257 -13.04 -4.68 -22.08
C PRO A 257 -13.81 -6.00 -22.01
N ALA A 258 -15.05 -6.00 -22.52
CA ALA A 258 -15.91 -7.17 -22.60
C ALA A 258 -15.36 -8.25 -23.54
#